data_4b0ebca0304167eabbb59036f07a93a3
#
_entry.id   4b0ebca0304167eabbb59036f07a93a3
#
_cell.length_a   1.000
_cell.length_b   1.000
_cell.length_c   1.000
_cell.angle_alpha   90.00
_cell.angle_beta   90.00
_cell.angle_gamma   90.00
#
_symmetry.space_group_name_H-M   'P 1'
#
loop_
_entity.id
_entity.type
_entity.pdbx_description
1 polymer ?
#
loop_
_entity_poly.entity_id
_entity_poly.type
_entity_poly.pdbx_seq_one_letter_code
_entity_poly.pdbx_strand_id
1 'polypeptide(L)'
;LFLTISANADKIRIGTEGAYPPWNSKDASGKLIGFEVELAWALCRYIGQQCEIVEQDWDGMIPALVMRKFDAIMAGMSITAERQKTITFSQGYADEVASLAVMKGSSLEGMDTPEGINLSLGGSDVKKALKTLTGALAGKTVCTQTGTIHQNFLESGDVGKVNVRTYKTQDDVNLD
;
A
#
# COMPACT_ATOMS: atom_id res chain seq x y z
N LEU A 1 24.50 -48.06 -1.57
CA LEU A 1 23.46 -47.29 -2.25
C LEU A 1 23.17 -46.05 -1.39
N PHE A 2 23.77 -44.90 -1.73
CA PHE A 2 23.46 -43.61 -1.06
C PHE A 2 22.20 -43.07 -1.67
N LEU A 3 21.08 -43.09 -0.95
CA LEU A 3 19.90 -42.28 -1.29
C LEU A 3 20.23 -40.83 -0.90
N THR A 4 20.55 -40.01 -1.89
CA THR A 4 20.51 -38.57 -1.74
C THR A 4 19.03 -38.12 -1.67
N ILE A 5 18.53 -37.91 -0.48
CA ILE A 5 17.27 -37.19 -0.29
C ILE A 5 17.59 -35.73 -0.68
N SER A 6 17.26 -35.34 -1.91
CA SER A 6 17.15 -33.92 -2.24
C SER A 6 16.05 -33.34 -1.36
N ALA A 7 16.43 -32.66 -0.29
CA ALA A 7 15.52 -31.76 0.39
C ALA A 7 15.15 -30.69 -0.64
N ASN A 8 13.97 -30.82 -1.23
CA ASN A 8 13.37 -29.73 -1.98
C ASN A 8 13.04 -28.67 -0.94
N ALA A 9 13.96 -27.73 -0.72
CA ALA A 9 13.66 -26.59 0.14
C ALA A 9 12.45 -25.89 -0.48
N ASP A 10 11.35 -25.83 0.26
CA ASP A 10 10.15 -25.16 -0.20
C ASP A 10 10.52 -23.71 -0.55
N LYS A 11 10.10 -23.25 -1.71
CA LYS A 11 10.32 -21.88 -2.15
C LYS A 11 9.61 -20.91 -1.19
N ILE A 12 10.25 -19.81 -0.87
CA ILE A 12 9.59 -18.70 -0.17
C ILE A 12 8.64 -18.03 -1.15
N ARG A 13 7.36 -18.01 -0.84
CA ARG A 13 6.32 -17.36 -1.63
C ARG A 13 6.10 -15.95 -1.10
N ILE A 14 6.19 -14.95 -1.98
CA ILE A 14 6.06 -13.53 -1.63
C ILE A 14 4.85 -12.96 -2.35
N GLY A 15 3.83 -12.54 -1.59
CA GLY A 15 2.62 -11.92 -2.14
C GLY A 15 2.85 -10.45 -2.50
N THR A 16 2.40 -10.06 -3.69
CA THR A 16 2.38 -8.66 -4.15
C THR A 16 1.11 -8.39 -4.97
N GLU A 17 0.72 -7.12 -5.12
CA GLU A 17 -0.52 -6.78 -5.81
C GLU A 17 -0.33 -6.72 -7.33
N GLY A 18 0.74 -6.11 -7.81
CA GLY A 18 0.99 -5.89 -9.23
C GLY A 18 0.18 -4.75 -9.86
N ALA A 19 -0.34 -3.82 -9.03
CA ALA A 19 -1.16 -2.68 -9.45
C ALA A 19 -0.75 -1.36 -8.77
N TYR A 20 0.49 -1.26 -8.31
CA TYR A 20 1.00 -0.09 -7.60
C TYR A 20 2.39 0.36 -8.13
N PRO A 21 2.46 0.92 -9.35
CA PRO A 21 3.72 1.43 -9.89
C PRO A 21 4.21 2.66 -9.12
N PRO A 22 5.53 2.86 -8.93
CA PRO A 22 6.64 2.03 -9.43
C PRO A 22 7.03 0.86 -8.50
N TRP A 23 6.29 0.66 -7.42
CA TRP A 23 6.57 -0.35 -6.40
C TRP A 23 6.41 -1.76 -6.94
N ASN A 24 5.21 -2.08 -7.41
CA ASN A 24 4.88 -3.35 -8.02
C ASN A 24 3.81 -3.12 -9.12
N SER A 25 3.99 -3.68 -10.27
CA SER A 25 3.10 -3.56 -11.43
C SER A 25 3.27 -4.74 -12.37
N LYS A 26 2.56 -4.73 -13.48
CA LYS A 26 2.71 -5.71 -14.57
C LYS A 26 3.22 -5.03 -15.82
N ASP A 27 4.12 -5.70 -16.51
CA ASP A 27 4.50 -5.30 -17.89
C ASP A 27 3.44 -5.71 -18.90
N ALA A 28 3.66 -5.37 -20.16
CA ALA A 28 2.73 -5.68 -21.26
C ALA A 28 2.52 -7.20 -21.48
N SER A 29 3.39 -8.06 -20.96
CA SER A 29 3.25 -9.52 -20.99
C SER A 29 2.50 -10.08 -19.78
N GLY A 30 2.14 -9.23 -18.81
CA GLY A 30 1.53 -9.63 -17.54
C GLY A 30 2.52 -10.07 -16.47
N LYS A 31 3.83 -9.93 -16.72
CA LYS A 31 4.87 -10.28 -15.76
C LYS A 31 4.95 -9.21 -14.66
N LEU A 32 5.04 -9.64 -13.41
CA LEU A 32 5.26 -8.77 -12.26
C LEU A 32 6.64 -8.12 -12.33
N ILE A 33 6.66 -6.79 -12.20
CA ILE A 33 7.83 -5.92 -12.25
C ILE A 33 7.73 -4.84 -11.16
N GLY A 34 8.79 -4.08 -10.95
CA GLY A 34 8.84 -2.95 -10.05
C GLY A 34 9.88 -3.11 -8.95
N PHE A 35 10.09 -2.02 -8.21
CA PHE A 35 11.10 -1.95 -7.16
C PHE A 35 10.99 -3.10 -6.15
N GLU A 36 9.81 -3.39 -5.65
CA GLU A 36 9.57 -4.43 -4.64
C GLU A 36 9.79 -5.84 -5.19
N VAL A 37 9.43 -6.07 -6.45
CA VAL A 37 9.68 -7.35 -7.13
C VAL A 37 11.18 -7.58 -7.26
N GLU A 38 11.95 -6.56 -7.64
CA GLU A 38 13.40 -6.64 -7.75
C GLU A 38 14.06 -6.80 -6.37
N LEU A 39 13.58 -6.07 -5.36
CA LEU A 39 14.04 -6.18 -3.98
C LEU A 39 13.79 -7.59 -3.43
N ALA A 40 12.60 -8.15 -3.66
CA ALA A 40 12.28 -9.53 -3.26
C ALA A 40 13.28 -10.52 -3.85
N TRP A 41 13.56 -10.44 -5.16
CA TRP A 41 14.55 -11.29 -5.80
C TRP A 41 15.97 -11.08 -5.26
N ALA A 42 16.33 -9.83 -4.94
CA ALA A 42 17.65 -9.53 -4.35
C ALA A 42 17.79 -10.14 -2.96
N LEU A 43 16.76 -10.00 -2.11
CA LEU A 43 16.73 -10.62 -0.77
C LEU A 43 16.83 -12.15 -0.84
N CYS A 44 16.08 -12.78 -1.73
CA CYS A 44 16.11 -14.23 -1.91
C CYS A 44 17.51 -14.72 -2.31
N ARG A 45 18.18 -14.02 -3.23
CA ARG A 45 19.56 -14.31 -3.60
C ARG A 45 20.51 -14.12 -2.41
N TYR A 46 20.31 -13.05 -1.64
CA TYR A 46 21.18 -12.76 -0.49
C TYR A 46 21.11 -13.84 0.59
N ILE A 47 19.90 -14.34 0.87
CA ILE A 47 19.73 -15.42 1.88
C ILE A 47 19.92 -16.83 1.30
N GLY A 48 20.24 -16.96 0.02
CA GLY A 48 20.48 -18.24 -0.64
C GLY A 48 19.23 -19.13 -0.77
N GLN A 49 18.03 -18.53 -0.82
CA GLN A 49 16.76 -19.24 -0.93
C GLN A 49 16.14 -19.08 -2.32
N GLN A 50 15.38 -20.09 -2.75
CA GLN A 50 14.51 -19.95 -3.91
C GLN A 50 13.24 -19.25 -3.51
N CYS A 51 12.76 -18.32 -4.35
CA CYS A 51 11.51 -17.61 -4.12
C CYS A 51 10.56 -17.74 -5.30
N GLU A 52 9.32 -17.38 -5.03
CA GLU A 52 8.26 -17.24 -6.01
C GLU A 52 7.46 -15.99 -5.66
N ILE A 53 7.17 -15.15 -6.66
CA ILE A 53 6.31 -13.98 -6.46
C ILE A 53 4.88 -14.39 -6.84
N VAL A 54 3.96 -14.19 -5.91
CA VAL A 54 2.55 -14.57 -6.02
C VAL A 54 1.71 -13.31 -6.13
N GLU A 55 0.91 -13.22 -7.18
CA GLU A 55 -0.04 -12.12 -7.33
C GLU A 55 -1.25 -12.35 -6.41
N GLN A 56 -1.66 -11.30 -5.71
CA GLN A 56 -2.82 -11.28 -4.85
C GLN A 56 -3.43 -9.87 -4.81
N ASP A 57 -4.72 -9.76 -5.06
CA ASP A 57 -5.45 -8.51 -4.88
C ASP A 57 -5.24 -7.93 -3.48
N TRP A 58 -5.14 -6.60 -3.39
CA TRP A 58 -4.81 -5.88 -2.16
C TRP A 58 -5.74 -6.22 -0.98
N ASP A 59 -7.05 -6.20 -1.18
CA ASP A 59 -8.04 -6.44 -0.14
C ASP A 59 -7.98 -7.86 0.44
N GLY A 60 -7.46 -8.83 -0.33
CA GLY A 60 -7.22 -10.20 0.08
C GLY A 60 -5.83 -10.50 0.65
N MET A 61 -4.91 -9.52 0.68
CA MET A 61 -3.49 -9.74 0.97
C MET A 61 -3.23 -10.32 2.36
N ILE A 62 -3.73 -9.68 3.42
CA ILE A 62 -3.56 -10.18 4.80
C ILE A 62 -4.29 -11.50 5.03
N PRO A 63 -5.57 -11.67 4.63
CA PRO A 63 -6.24 -12.97 4.70
C PRO A 63 -5.47 -14.09 4.00
N ALA A 64 -4.90 -13.83 2.83
CA ALA A 64 -4.13 -14.83 2.09
C ALA A 64 -2.83 -15.25 2.81
N LEU A 65 -2.13 -14.29 3.44
CA LEU A 65 -0.96 -14.58 4.29
C LEU A 65 -1.36 -15.46 5.47
N VAL A 66 -2.44 -15.11 6.18
CA VAL A 66 -2.94 -15.89 7.33
C VAL A 66 -3.33 -17.32 6.91
N MET A 67 -3.92 -17.48 5.73
CA MET A 67 -4.23 -18.78 5.13
C MET A 67 -3.00 -19.48 4.52
N ARG A 68 -1.81 -18.91 4.62
CA ARG A 68 -0.56 -19.48 4.10
C ARG A 68 -0.56 -19.71 2.58
N LYS A 69 -1.25 -18.86 1.82
CA LYS A 69 -1.13 -18.86 0.35
C LYS A 69 0.26 -18.40 -0.10
N PHE A 70 0.91 -17.57 0.70
CA PHE A 70 2.30 -17.14 0.60
C PHE A 70 2.88 -16.94 2.01
N ASP A 71 4.18 -16.74 2.10
CA ASP A 71 4.93 -16.75 3.35
C ASP A 71 5.29 -15.33 3.82
N ALA A 72 5.30 -14.37 2.90
CA ALA A 72 5.55 -12.95 3.17
C ALA A 72 4.76 -12.06 2.22
N ILE A 73 4.54 -10.79 2.60
CA ILE A 73 3.96 -9.74 1.76
C ILE A 73 5.04 -8.70 1.45
N MET A 74 5.12 -8.29 0.18
CA MET A 74 5.91 -7.15 -0.26
C MET A 74 5.08 -6.36 -1.29
N ALA A 75 4.32 -5.35 -0.82
CA ALA A 75 3.29 -4.66 -1.58
C ALA A 75 3.00 -3.24 -1.04
N GLY A 76 4.02 -2.48 -0.65
CA GLY A 76 3.84 -1.11 -0.13
C GLY A 76 2.96 -1.05 1.13
N MET A 77 2.94 -2.11 1.93
CA MET A 77 2.01 -2.22 3.04
C MET A 77 2.48 -1.41 4.26
N SER A 78 1.81 -0.31 4.55
CA SER A 78 2.10 0.52 5.71
C SER A 78 1.98 -0.25 7.01
N ILE A 79 2.96 -0.07 7.89
CA ILE A 79 2.97 -0.63 9.25
C ILE A 79 1.95 0.15 10.10
N THR A 80 0.91 -0.54 10.56
CA THR A 80 -0.11 0.06 11.45
C THR A 80 -0.36 -0.82 12.66
N ALA A 81 -0.74 -0.20 13.78
CA ALA A 81 -1.09 -0.93 14.99
C ALA A 81 -2.24 -1.93 14.77
N GLU A 82 -3.18 -1.61 13.87
CA GLU A 82 -4.28 -2.50 13.55
C GLU A 82 -3.80 -3.76 12.81
N ARG A 83 -2.96 -3.58 11.77
CA ARG A 83 -2.39 -4.71 11.02
C ARG A 83 -1.48 -5.57 11.89
N GLN A 84 -0.73 -4.95 12.82
CA GLN A 84 0.16 -5.65 13.77
C GLN A 84 -0.57 -6.57 14.75
N LYS A 85 -1.88 -6.42 14.92
CA LYS A 85 -2.69 -7.38 15.71
C LYS A 85 -2.80 -8.74 15.01
N THR A 86 -2.64 -8.79 13.69
CA THR A 86 -2.87 -9.99 12.89
C THR A 86 -1.58 -10.53 12.26
N ILE A 87 -0.66 -9.65 11.85
CA ILE A 87 0.59 -10.01 11.17
C ILE A 87 1.78 -9.29 11.78
N THR A 88 2.97 -9.86 11.61
CA THR A 88 4.23 -9.23 12.03
C THR A 88 4.87 -8.52 10.84
N PHE A 89 5.48 -7.37 11.08
CA PHE A 89 6.23 -6.60 10.09
C PHE A 89 7.74 -6.68 10.33
N SER A 90 8.51 -6.55 9.26
CA SER A 90 9.93 -6.21 9.32
C SER A 90 10.10 -4.73 9.70
N GLN A 91 11.34 -4.26 9.71
CA GLN A 91 11.60 -2.81 9.66
C GLN A 91 11.09 -2.23 8.35
N GLY A 92 10.69 -0.96 8.36
CA GLY A 92 10.34 -0.24 7.15
C GLY A 92 11.52 -0.17 6.17
N TYR A 93 11.27 -0.40 4.91
CA TYR A 93 12.27 -0.30 3.82
C TYR A 93 12.09 0.93 2.95
N ALA A 94 10.99 1.65 3.11
CA ALA A 94 10.69 2.91 2.45
C ALA A 94 9.70 3.74 3.26
N ASP A 95 9.72 5.06 3.05
CA ASP A 95 8.71 5.99 3.51
C ASP A 95 7.95 6.54 2.31
N GLU A 96 6.65 6.70 2.45
CA GLU A 96 5.77 7.26 1.42
C GLU A 96 4.99 8.46 1.95
N VAL A 97 4.76 9.43 1.08
CA VAL A 97 3.91 10.60 1.36
C VAL A 97 2.59 10.44 0.63
N ALA A 98 1.49 10.46 1.38
CA ALA A 98 0.16 10.51 0.79
C ALA A 98 -0.12 11.89 0.21
N SER A 99 -0.71 11.94 -0.98
CA SER A 99 -1.12 13.17 -1.64
C SER A 99 -2.54 13.06 -2.19
N LEU A 100 -3.21 14.19 -2.27
CA LEU A 100 -4.50 14.30 -2.97
C LEU A 100 -4.24 14.76 -4.41
N ALA A 101 -4.61 13.96 -5.38
CA ALA A 101 -4.65 14.38 -6.77
C ALA A 101 -5.96 15.13 -7.03
N VAL A 102 -5.89 16.25 -7.74
CA VAL A 102 -7.05 17.06 -8.10
C VAL A 102 -6.96 17.47 -9.57
N MET A 103 -8.10 17.69 -10.20
CA MET A 103 -8.14 18.21 -11.57
C MET A 103 -7.46 19.57 -11.66
N LYS A 104 -6.60 19.74 -12.67
CA LYS A 104 -5.99 21.03 -12.99
C LYS A 104 -7.07 22.08 -13.27
N GLY A 105 -6.94 23.25 -12.65
CA GLY A 105 -7.92 24.33 -12.72
C GLY A 105 -9.12 24.16 -11.77
N SER A 106 -9.13 23.10 -10.94
CA SER A 106 -10.17 22.93 -9.92
C SER A 106 -9.99 23.92 -8.77
N SER A 107 -11.06 24.13 -7.97
CA SER A 107 -11.00 24.96 -6.76
C SER A 107 -10.11 24.39 -5.65
N LEU A 108 -9.62 23.17 -5.82
CA LEU A 108 -8.72 22.50 -4.88
C LEU A 108 -7.26 22.62 -5.29
N GLU A 109 -6.97 23.09 -6.51
CA GLU A 109 -5.60 23.33 -6.95
C GLU A 109 -4.97 24.47 -6.12
N GLY A 110 -3.75 24.25 -5.64
CA GLY A 110 -3.03 25.24 -4.83
C GLY A 110 -3.54 25.36 -3.38
N MET A 111 -4.21 24.35 -2.84
CA MET A 111 -4.51 24.34 -1.41
C MET A 111 -3.24 24.55 -0.59
N ASP A 112 -3.28 25.52 0.34
CA ASP A 112 -2.21 25.76 1.30
C ASP A 112 -2.20 24.69 2.38
N THR A 113 -1.74 23.50 2.03
CA THR A 113 -1.42 22.42 2.98
C THR A 113 0.09 22.32 3.11
N PRO A 114 0.64 22.34 4.33
CA PRO A 114 2.07 22.13 4.51
C PRO A 114 2.48 20.76 3.95
N GLU A 115 3.59 20.71 3.24
CA GLU A 115 4.16 19.47 2.72
C GLU A 115 4.69 18.58 3.83
N GLY A 116 4.53 17.26 3.70
CA GLY A 116 5.19 16.27 4.55
C GLY A 116 4.73 16.24 6.02
N ILE A 117 3.48 16.61 6.31
CA ILE A 117 2.96 16.54 7.68
C ILE A 117 2.76 15.10 8.11
N ASN A 118 3.40 14.73 9.21
CA ASN A 118 3.12 13.47 9.90
C ASN A 118 1.95 13.67 10.87
N LEU A 119 0.78 13.13 10.50
CA LEU A 119 -0.44 13.26 11.30
C LEU A 119 -0.33 12.64 12.69
N SER A 120 0.53 11.63 12.90
CA SER A 120 0.71 10.96 14.17
C SER A 120 1.43 11.82 15.21
N LEU A 121 2.18 12.84 14.79
CA LEU A 121 2.90 13.72 15.70
C LEU A 121 1.99 14.77 16.39
N GLY A 122 0.80 15.00 15.85
CA GLY A 122 -0.11 16.03 16.37
C GLY A 122 0.47 17.45 16.27
N GLY A 123 -0.07 18.37 17.09
CA GLY A 123 0.42 19.74 17.17
C GLY A 123 -0.37 20.74 16.31
N SER A 124 0.13 21.99 16.27
CA SER A 124 -0.55 23.12 15.60
C SER A 124 -0.66 22.94 14.10
N ASP A 125 0.39 22.42 13.45
CA ASP A 125 0.47 22.29 12.00
C ASP A 125 -0.45 21.19 11.51
N VAL A 126 -0.52 20.06 12.23
CA VAL A 126 -1.49 19.00 11.98
C VAL A 126 -2.93 19.55 12.07
N LYS A 127 -3.25 20.31 13.15
CA LYS A 127 -4.58 20.91 13.31
C LYS A 127 -4.91 21.89 12.19
N LYS A 128 -3.93 22.71 11.77
CA LYS A 128 -4.11 23.64 10.64
C LYS A 128 -4.38 22.86 9.35
N ALA A 129 -3.59 21.83 9.04
CA ALA A 129 -3.76 21.02 7.84
C ALA A 129 -5.13 20.31 7.81
N LEU A 130 -5.52 19.66 8.91
CA LEU A 130 -6.82 18.99 9.03
C LEU A 130 -7.98 19.97 8.86
N LYS A 131 -7.88 21.18 9.43
CA LYS A 131 -8.89 22.23 9.25
C LYS A 131 -9.00 22.67 7.79
N THR A 132 -7.86 22.86 7.10
CA THR A 132 -7.82 23.20 5.67
C THR A 132 -8.48 22.10 4.84
N LEU A 133 -8.09 20.85 5.07
CA LEU A 133 -8.67 19.69 4.36
C LEU A 133 -10.18 19.56 4.62
N THR A 134 -10.62 19.69 5.88
CA THR A 134 -12.06 19.67 6.24
C THR A 134 -12.85 20.69 5.44
N GLY A 135 -12.35 21.92 5.33
CA GLY A 135 -13.02 22.97 4.56
C GLY A 135 -13.04 22.70 3.06
N ALA A 136 -11.91 22.24 2.54
CA ALA A 136 -11.75 21.98 1.11
C ALA A 136 -12.54 20.76 0.61
N LEU A 137 -12.60 19.69 1.42
CA LEU A 137 -13.24 18.42 1.07
C LEU A 137 -14.72 18.34 1.45
N ALA A 138 -15.27 19.34 2.15
CA ALA A 138 -16.67 19.36 2.59
C ALA A 138 -17.63 19.11 1.42
N GLY A 139 -18.41 18.02 1.51
CA GLY A 139 -19.38 17.61 0.48
C GLY A 139 -18.77 17.12 -0.84
N LYS A 140 -17.45 17.00 -0.92
CA LYS A 140 -16.76 16.43 -2.10
C LYS A 140 -16.78 14.92 -2.06
N THR A 141 -16.63 14.31 -3.23
CA THR A 141 -16.32 12.88 -3.35
C THR A 141 -14.81 12.74 -3.47
N VAL A 142 -14.23 11.85 -2.66
CA VAL A 142 -12.81 11.48 -2.70
C VAL A 142 -12.70 9.99 -2.97
N CYS A 143 -11.97 9.67 -4.02
CA CYS A 143 -11.73 8.30 -4.46
C CYS A 143 -10.47 7.74 -3.80
N THR A 144 -10.49 6.46 -3.42
CA THR A 144 -9.34 5.77 -2.84
C THR A 144 -9.44 4.26 -3.05
N GLN A 145 -8.34 3.56 -2.89
CA GLN A 145 -8.38 2.10 -2.93
C GLN A 145 -8.91 1.53 -1.62
N THR A 146 -9.73 0.48 -1.72
CA THR A 146 -10.34 -0.23 -0.59
C THR A 146 -9.28 -0.83 0.35
N GLY A 147 -9.49 -0.77 1.66
CA GLY A 147 -8.62 -1.41 2.67
C GLY A 147 -7.27 -0.73 2.88
N THR A 148 -7.11 0.51 2.39
CA THR A 148 -5.90 1.31 2.57
C THR A 148 -5.97 2.19 3.82
N ILE A 149 -4.82 2.69 4.26
CA ILE A 149 -4.75 3.72 5.31
C ILE A 149 -5.41 5.04 4.86
N HIS A 150 -5.47 5.30 3.56
CA HIS A 150 -6.11 6.48 2.98
C HIS A 150 -7.63 6.41 3.16
N GLN A 151 -8.26 5.25 2.90
CA GLN A 151 -9.67 5.04 3.21
C GLN A 151 -9.95 5.28 4.68
N ASN A 152 -9.18 4.65 5.57
CA ASN A 152 -9.37 4.81 7.01
C ASN A 152 -9.25 6.27 7.46
N PHE A 153 -8.31 7.02 6.89
CA PHE A 153 -8.14 8.45 7.16
C PHE A 153 -9.36 9.28 6.72
N LEU A 154 -9.87 9.04 5.52
CA LEU A 154 -11.03 9.75 5.00
C LEU A 154 -12.31 9.45 5.79
N GLU A 155 -12.43 8.24 6.34
CA GLU A 155 -13.58 7.77 7.11
C GLU A 155 -13.45 8.02 8.62
N SER A 156 -12.26 8.41 9.12
CA SER A 156 -12.01 8.67 10.54
C SER A 156 -12.85 9.81 11.13
N GLY A 157 -13.28 10.76 10.27
CA GLY A 157 -13.90 12.01 10.67
C GLY A 157 -12.92 13.16 10.89
N ASP A 158 -11.63 12.93 10.86
CA ASP A 158 -10.59 13.95 11.04
C ASP A 158 -10.64 15.06 9.99
N VAL A 159 -11.12 14.72 8.79
CA VAL A 159 -11.35 15.66 7.68
C VAL A 159 -12.84 16.02 7.47
N GLY A 160 -13.65 15.80 8.49
CA GLY A 160 -15.10 16.06 8.44
C GLY A 160 -15.86 15.02 7.62
N LYS A 161 -17.03 15.41 7.11
CA LYS A 161 -17.87 14.52 6.26
C LYS A 161 -17.43 14.63 4.81
N VAL A 162 -16.86 13.56 4.30
CA VAL A 162 -16.44 13.38 2.91
C VAL A 162 -17.23 12.22 2.30
N ASN A 163 -17.61 12.31 1.03
CA ASN A 163 -18.17 11.16 0.32
C ASN A 163 -17.01 10.29 -0.16
N VAL A 164 -16.74 9.18 0.51
CA VAL A 164 -15.66 8.28 0.12
C VAL A 164 -16.17 7.30 -0.91
N ARG A 165 -15.48 7.20 -2.06
CA ARG A 165 -15.70 6.18 -3.07
C ARG A 165 -14.48 5.29 -3.15
N THR A 166 -14.68 3.98 -3.02
CA THR A 166 -13.59 3.02 -3.00
C THR A 166 -13.54 2.18 -4.26
N TYR A 167 -12.32 1.79 -4.65
CA TYR A 167 -12.02 0.98 -5.82
C TYR A 167 -11.13 -0.20 -5.44
N LYS A 168 -11.11 -1.22 -6.31
CA LYS A 168 -10.32 -2.42 -6.07
C LYS A 168 -8.82 -2.14 -6.20
N THR A 169 -8.42 -1.36 -7.19
CA THR A 169 -7.02 -1.02 -7.47
C THR A 169 -6.79 0.50 -7.45
N GLN A 170 -5.54 0.91 -7.25
CA GLN A 170 -5.16 2.32 -7.39
C GLN A 170 -5.30 2.82 -8.83
N ASP A 171 -5.10 1.95 -9.83
CA ASP A 171 -5.30 2.31 -11.24
C ASP A 171 -6.76 2.68 -11.51
N ASP A 172 -7.73 1.96 -10.94
CA ASP A 172 -9.15 2.30 -11.04
C ASP A 172 -9.47 3.65 -10.39
N VAL A 173 -8.82 3.97 -9.26
CA VAL A 173 -8.94 5.29 -8.60
C VAL A 173 -8.46 6.42 -9.51
N ASN A 174 -7.36 6.19 -10.22
CA ASN A 174 -6.73 7.19 -11.09
C ASN A 174 -7.54 7.46 -12.38
N LEU A 175 -8.44 6.54 -12.75
CA LEU A 175 -9.26 6.64 -13.95
C LEU A 175 -10.59 7.38 -13.73
N ASP A 176 -11.09 7.50 -12.49
CA ASP A 176 -12.33 8.22 -12.12
C ASP A 176 -12.07 9.70 -11.79
#